data_ed7b5903acd758f23e5ae962b9839dc8
#
_entry.id   ed7b5903acd758f23e5ae962b9839dc8
#
_cell.length_a   1.000
_cell.length_b   1.000
_cell.length_c   1.000
_cell.angle_alpha   90.00
_cell.angle_beta   90.00
_cell.angle_gamma   90.00
#
_symmetry.space_group_name_H-M   'P 1'
#
loop_
_entity.id
_entity.type
_entity.pdbx_description
1 polymer ?
#
loop_
_entity_poly.entity_id
_entity_poly.type
_entity_poly.pdbx_seq_one_letter_code
_entity_poly.pdbx_strand_id
1 'polypeptide(L)'
;IPDALGDVLCLHLNIRNHWGAVLLIAAAACLSLALYHEARGEPLLGQLMVAKVIVNRMESRRWPSSMCNVITQDRQFSFYRKGSAPKPRDEIAWGKAQDLATQIIDDPKILPYTVADHYHTVDVHPVWRRKLHRVVRIGRHIFYSYDHPTAVKVSVRPKARRNRVNQSYH
;
A
#
# COMPACT_ATOMS: atom_id res chain seq x y z
N ILE A 1 6.05 -43.28 -27.39
CA ILE A 1 4.87 -42.84 -26.62
C ILE A 1 5.34 -41.64 -25.81
N PRO A 2 4.93 -40.43 -26.12
CA PRO A 2 5.31 -39.24 -25.36
C PRO A 2 4.51 -39.19 -24.04
N ASP A 3 5.21 -38.88 -22.96
CA ASP A 3 4.70 -38.77 -21.60
C ASP A 3 3.66 -37.64 -21.46
N ALA A 4 2.39 -38.04 -21.46
CA ALA A 4 1.25 -37.13 -21.23
C ALA A 4 1.20 -36.51 -19.81
N LEU A 5 2.08 -36.91 -18.90
CA LEU A 5 2.15 -36.42 -17.51
C LEU A 5 2.95 -35.13 -17.38
N GLY A 6 3.89 -34.87 -18.28
CA GLY A 6 4.69 -33.63 -18.26
C GLY A 6 3.90 -32.40 -18.63
N ASP A 7 3.01 -32.49 -19.62
CA ASP A 7 2.25 -31.36 -20.14
C ASP A 7 1.15 -30.87 -19.17
N VAL A 8 0.54 -31.78 -18.41
CA VAL A 8 -0.50 -31.44 -17.43
C VAL A 8 0.11 -30.68 -16.22
N LEU A 9 1.33 -31.05 -15.82
CA LEU A 9 2.00 -30.40 -14.69
C LEU A 9 2.47 -28.98 -15.06
N CYS A 10 2.93 -28.79 -16.30
CA CYS A 10 3.35 -27.49 -16.81
C CYS A 10 2.16 -26.52 -16.98
N LEU A 11 1.01 -27.03 -17.44
CA LEU A 11 -0.24 -26.25 -17.53
C LEU A 11 -0.75 -25.81 -16.16
N HIS A 12 -0.71 -26.66 -15.13
CA HIS A 12 -1.13 -26.33 -13.78
C HIS A 12 -0.22 -25.29 -13.10
N LEU A 13 1.09 -25.36 -13.32
CA LEU A 13 2.06 -24.36 -12.81
C LEU A 13 1.87 -23.00 -13.50
N ASN A 14 1.58 -23.01 -14.80
CA ASN A 14 1.37 -21.76 -15.57
C ASN A 14 0.06 -21.05 -15.18
N ILE A 15 -1.01 -21.80 -14.91
CA ILE A 15 -2.29 -21.24 -14.43
C ILE A 15 -2.12 -20.61 -13.04
N ARG A 16 -1.42 -21.26 -12.10
CA ARG A 16 -1.18 -20.71 -10.75
C ARG A 16 -0.36 -19.42 -10.80
N ASN A 17 0.65 -19.35 -11.65
CA ASN A 17 1.45 -18.15 -11.86
C ASN A 17 0.64 -17.03 -12.54
N HIS A 18 -0.24 -17.36 -13.46
CA HIS A 18 -1.10 -16.40 -14.15
C HIS A 18 -2.10 -15.73 -13.19
N TRP A 19 -2.79 -16.51 -12.36
CA TRP A 19 -3.70 -15.96 -11.33
C TRP A 19 -2.96 -15.11 -10.28
N GLY A 20 -1.77 -15.52 -9.87
CA GLY A 20 -0.91 -14.72 -8.99
C GLY A 20 -0.59 -13.35 -9.59
N ALA A 21 -0.18 -13.31 -10.86
CA ALA A 21 0.12 -12.08 -11.58
C ALA A 21 -1.11 -11.16 -11.71
N VAL A 22 -2.27 -11.71 -12.06
CA VAL A 22 -3.53 -10.95 -12.15
C VAL A 22 -3.91 -10.33 -10.80
N LEU A 23 -3.77 -11.06 -9.71
CA LEU A 23 -4.05 -10.54 -8.37
C LEU A 23 -3.10 -9.42 -7.96
N LEU A 24 -1.82 -9.52 -8.31
CA LEU A 24 -0.83 -8.47 -8.04
C LEU A 24 -1.10 -7.20 -8.87
N ILE A 25 -1.47 -7.34 -10.14
CA ILE A 25 -1.86 -6.22 -11.01
C ILE A 25 -3.10 -5.52 -10.42
N ALA A 26 -4.11 -6.27 -10.00
CA ALA A 26 -5.30 -5.71 -9.36
C ALA A 26 -4.96 -4.98 -8.05
N ALA A 27 -4.09 -5.55 -7.22
CA ALA A 27 -3.64 -4.93 -5.98
C ALA A 27 -2.90 -3.60 -6.25
N ALA A 28 -1.99 -3.58 -7.23
CA ALA A 28 -1.28 -2.37 -7.63
C ALA A 28 -2.25 -1.29 -8.12
N ALA A 29 -3.23 -1.65 -8.96
CA ALA A 29 -4.23 -0.71 -9.46
C ALA A 29 -5.08 -0.11 -8.32
N CYS A 30 -5.56 -0.92 -7.38
CA CYS A 30 -6.30 -0.45 -6.22
C CYS A 30 -5.45 0.47 -5.34
N LEU A 31 -4.19 0.10 -5.07
CA LEU A 31 -3.27 0.90 -4.27
C LEU A 31 -2.95 2.24 -4.94
N SER A 32 -2.77 2.26 -6.28
CA SER A 32 -2.56 3.49 -7.05
C SER A 32 -3.71 4.47 -6.86
N LEU A 33 -4.95 3.99 -6.91
CA LEU A 33 -6.14 4.83 -6.66
C LEU A 33 -6.12 5.42 -5.25
N ALA A 34 -5.81 4.63 -4.24
CA ALA A 34 -5.73 5.11 -2.86
C ALA A 34 -4.62 6.16 -2.70
N LEU A 35 -3.41 5.90 -3.21
CA LEU A 35 -2.28 6.83 -3.14
C LEU A 35 -2.58 8.13 -3.89
N TYR A 36 -3.20 8.06 -5.06
CA TYR A 36 -3.56 9.24 -5.84
C TYR A 36 -4.60 10.10 -5.11
N HIS A 37 -5.69 9.51 -4.64
CA HIS A 37 -6.79 10.28 -4.08
C HIS A 37 -6.53 10.76 -2.64
N GLU A 38 -5.81 9.97 -1.86
CA GLU A 38 -5.60 10.24 -0.43
C GLU A 38 -4.26 10.95 -0.16
N ALA A 39 -3.23 10.69 -0.95
CA ALA A 39 -1.88 11.05 -0.55
C ALA A 39 -1.02 11.74 -1.60
N ARG A 40 -1.52 12.07 -2.81
CA ARG A 40 -0.70 12.66 -3.89
C ARG A 40 0.00 13.97 -3.52
N GLY A 41 -0.50 14.72 -2.55
CA GLY A 41 0.09 15.96 -2.05
C GLY A 41 0.98 15.80 -0.81
N GLU A 42 1.11 14.57 -0.30
CA GLU A 42 1.87 14.29 0.90
C GLU A 42 3.36 14.04 0.58
N PRO A 43 4.27 14.27 1.55
CA PRO A 43 5.65 13.79 1.44
C PRO A 43 5.67 12.28 1.22
N LEU A 44 6.75 11.75 0.58
CA LEU A 44 6.88 10.31 0.29
C LEU A 44 6.60 9.43 1.52
N LEU A 45 7.11 9.81 2.70
CA LEU A 45 6.84 9.07 3.94
C LEU A 45 5.34 9.06 4.28
N GLY A 46 4.62 10.14 4.03
CA GLY A 46 3.15 10.22 4.22
C GLY A 46 2.40 9.27 3.28
N GLN A 47 2.83 9.22 2.01
CA GLN A 47 2.28 8.28 1.02
C GLN A 47 2.53 6.82 1.42
N LEU A 48 3.76 6.50 1.85
CA LEU A 48 4.12 5.16 2.34
C LEU A 48 3.34 4.79 3.62
N MET A 49 3.07 5.76 4.50
CA MET A 49 2.25 5.53 5.70
C MET A 49 0.79 5.23 5.35
N VAL A 50 0.20 5.91 4.36
CA VAL A 50 -1.15 5.59 3.86
C VAL A 50 -1.19 4.17 3.30
N ALA A 51 -0.20 3.79 2.49
CA ALA A 51 -0.08 2.41 1.99
C ALA A 51 0.06 1.40 3.13
N LYS A 52 0.89 1.71 4.15
CA LYS A 52 1.07 0.81 5.31
C LYS A 52 -0.19 0.63 6.13
N VAL A 53 -1.02 1.68 6.28
CA VAL A 53 -2.34 1.55 6.91
C VAL A 53 -3.21 0.54 6.16
N ILE A 54 -3.21 0.56 4.83
CA ILE A 54 -3.96 -0.40 4.01
C ILE A 54 -3.45 -1.83 4.24
N VAL A 55 -2.13 -2.02 4.26
CA VAL A 55 -1.51 -3.34 4.52
C VAL A 55 -1.82 -3.81 5.94
N ASN A 56 -1.68 -2.96 6.96
CA ASN A 56 -2.02 -3.32 8.34
C ASN A 56 -3.50 -3.74 8.48
N ARG A 57 -4.39 -3.08 7.75
CA ARG A 57 -5.80 -3.48 7.71
C ARG A 57 -5.99 -4.86 7.09
N MET A 58 -5.34 -5.16 5.96
CA MET A 58 -5.39 -6.50 5.34
C MET A 58 -4.91 -7.60 6.28
N GLU A 59 -3.89 -7.31 7.08
CA GLU A 59 -3.28 -8.25 8.03
C GLU A 59 -4.14 -8.43 9.30
N SER A 60 -5.06 -7.51 9.54
CA SER A 60 -5.94 -7.54 10.71
C SER A 60 -7.27 -8.23 10.42
N ARG A 61 -7.74 -9.06 11.37
CA ARG A 61 -9.06 -9.72 11.29
C ARG A 61 -10.24 -8.74 11.34
N ARG A 62 -10.02 -7.44 11.60
CA ARG A 62 -11.07 -6.41 11.67
C ARG A 62 -11.50 -5.89 10.31
N TRP A 63 -10.71 -6.13 9.27
CA TRP A 63 -10.94 -5.66 7.91
C TRP A 63 -10.86 -6.79 6.90
N PRO A 64 -11.28 -6.55 5.64
CA PRO A 64 -11.10 -7.51 4.57
C PRO A 64 -9.63 -7.89 4.36
N SER A 65 -9.37 -9.12 3.94
CA SER A 65 -8.02 -9.67 3.77
C SER A 65 -7.37 -9.36 2.41
N SER A 66 -8.02 -8.58 1.54
CA SER A 66 -7.42 -8.18 0.27
C SER A 66 -7.33 -6.67 0.14
N MET A 67 -6.31 -6.18 -0.56
CA MET A 67 -6.05 -4.74 -0.75
C MET A 67 -7.23 -4.02 -1.40
N CYS A 68 -7.76 -4.57 -2.48
CA CYS A 68 -8.91 -3.99 -3.16
C CYS A 68 -10.13 -3.92 -2.24
N ASN A 69 -10.42 -4.98 -1.50
CA ASN A 69 -11.57 -4.99 -0.60
C ASN A 69 -11.44 -4.01 0.57
N VAL A 70 -10.22 -3.81 1.10
CA VAL A 70 -9.96 -2.75 2.10
C VAL A 70 -10.22 -1.37 1.50
N ILE A 71 -9.75 -1.12 0.27
CA ILE A 71 -9.85 0.19 -0.38
C ILE A 71 -11.28 0.49 -0.83
N THR A 72 -12.01 -0.51 -1.30
CA THR A 72 -13.39 -0.36 -1.79
C THR A 72 -14.45 -0.56 -0.72
N GLN A 73 -14.06 -0.78 0.53
CA GLN A 73 -14.99 -0.89 1.65
C GLN A 73 -15.75 0.43 1.84
N ASP A 74 -17.07 0.35 1.99
CA ASP A 74 -17.93 1.52 2.13
C ASP A 74 -17.48 2.43 3.27
N ARG A 75 -17.44 3.73 3.01
CA ARG A 75 -17.08 4.79 3.97
C ARG A 75 -15.68 4.74 4.57
N GLN A 76 -14.78 3.86 4.04
CA GLN A 76 -13.39 3.83 4.53
C GLN A 76 -12.51 4.89 3.84
N PHE A 77 -12.72 5.09 2.55
CA PHE A 77 -12.00 6.10 1.76
C PHE A 77 -13.00 7.05 1.11
N SER A 78 -12.76 8.35 1.26
CA SER A 78 -13.70 9.40 0.83
C SER A 78 -13.96 9.41 -0.68
N PHE A 79 -12.99 8.98 -1.46
CA PHE A 79 -13.07 8.95 -2.93
C PHE A 79 -13.87 7.78 -3.48
N TYR A 80 -14.00 6.67 -2.73
CA TYR A 80 -14.75 5.51 -3.21
C TYR A 80 -16.19 5.56 -2.71
N ARG A 81 -17.12 5.75 -3.65
CA ARG A 81 -18.55 5.86 -3.33
C ARG A 81 -19.40 5.15 -4.37
N LYS A 82 -20.45 4.47 -3.91
CA LYS A 82 -21.43 3.81 -4.79
C LYS A 82 -20.79 2.84 -5.81
N GLY A 83 -19.76 2.11 -5.39
CA GLY A 83 -19.10 1.12 -6.24
C GLY A 83 -18.10 1.69 -7.26
N SER A 84 -17.77 2.99 -7.19
CA SER A 84 -16.84 3.60 -8.14
C SER A 84 -15.89 4.61 -7.49
N ALA A 85 -14.76 4.86 -8.16
CA ALA A 85 -13.82 5.92 -7.86
C ALA A 85 -13.78 6.93 -9.01
N PRO A 86 -13.58 8.24 -8.74
CA PRO A 86 -13.37 9.23 -9.78
C PRO A 86 -12.11 8.91 -10.58
N LYS A 87 -12.14 9.17 -11.90
CA LYS A 87 -10.95 9.03 -12.73
C LYS A 87 -9.86 10.04 -12.28
N PRO A 88 -8.59 9.64 -12.17
CA PRO A 88 -7.47 10.55 -11.99
C PRO A 88 -7.44 11.59 -13.13
N ARG A 89 -7.28 12.87 -12.78
CA ARG A 89 -7.23 13.98 -13.75
C ARG A 89 -5.83 14.53 -13.94
N ASP A 90 -4.97 14.41 -12.94
CA ASP A 90 -3.57 14.80 -12.98
C ASP A 90 -2.74 13.58 -13.38
N GLU A 91 -2.33 13.53 -14.66
CA GLU A 91 -1.61 12.40 -15.23
C GLU A 91 -0.22 12.21 -14.59
N ILE A 92 0.45 13.31 -14.23
CA ILE A 92 1.77 13.24 -13.59
C ILE A 92 1.65 12.64 -12.18
N ALA A 93 0.69 13.13 -11.40
CA ALA A 93 0.45 12.58 -10.06
C ALA A 93 -0.07 11.13 -10.13
N TRP A 94 -0.84 10.79 -11.16
CA TRP A 94 -1.32 9.43 -11.39
C TRP A 94 -0.16 8.48 -11.72
N GLY A 95 0.73 8.86 -12.63
CA GLY A 95 1.93 8.06 -12.95
C GLY A 95 2.79 7.80 -11.71
N LYS A 96 3.04 8.85 -10.90
CA LYS A 96 3.79 8.69 -9.64
C LYS A 96 3.11 7.74 -8.65
N ALA A 97 1.77 7.77 -8.56
CA ALA A 97 1.01 6.87 -7.70
C ALA A 97 1.09 5.42 -8.18
N GLN A 98 1.05 5.20 -9.50
CA GLN A 98 1.22 3.88 -10.10
C GLN A 98 2.62 3.32 -9.88
N ASP A 99 3.66 4.14 -10.10
CA ASP A 99 5.06 3.74 -9.87
C ASP A 99 5.30 3.37 -8.41
N LEU A 100 4.78 4.18 -7.47
CA LEU A 100 4.93 3.90 -6.05
C LEU A 100 4.16 2.65 -5.63
N ALA A 101 2.95 2.46 -6.13
CA ALA A 101 2.15 1.26 -5.86
C ALA A 101 2.87 0.00 -6.36
N THR A 102 3.42 0.02 -7.57
CA THR A 102 4.21 -1.08 -8.13
C THR A 102 5.43 -1.38 -7.26
N GLN A 103 6.20 -0.36 -6.89
CA GLN A 103 7.36 -0.53 -6.00
C GLN A 103 7.00 -1.16 -4.65
N ILE A 104 5.84 -0.79 -4.07
CA ILE A 104 5.36 -1.36 -2.80
C ILE A 104 4.96 -2.83 -2.97
N ILE A 105 4.31 -3.19 -4.08
CA ILE A 105 3.92 -4.58 -4.37
C ILE A 105 5.15 -5.45 -4.60
N ASP A 106 6.14 -4.94 -5.33
CA ASP A 106 7.36 -5.68 -5.66
C ASP A 106 8.29 -5.82 -4.44
N ASP A 107 8.40 -4.80 -3.60
CA ASP A 107 9.18 -4.84 -2.36
C ASP A 107 8.43 -4.18 -1.18
N PRO A 108 7.56 -4.93 -0.48
CA PRO A 108 6.84 -4.42 0.70
C PRO A 108 7.75 -3.94 1.85
N LYS A 109 9.05 -4.24 1.80
CA LYS A 109 10.02 -3.81 2.83
C LYS A 109 10.32 -2.32 2.79
N ILE A 110 9.93 -1.62 1.71
CA ILE A 110 10.04 -0.15 1.64
C ILE A 110 9.01 0.54 2.55
N LEU A 111 7.95 -0.16 2.96
CA LEU A 111 6.96 0.40 3.88
C LEU A 111 7.56 0.64 5.26
N PRO A 112 7.15 1.74 5.94
CA PRO A 112 7.59 2.00 7.30
C PRO A 112 7.07 0.95 8.28
N TYR A 113 7.87 0.67 9.32
CA TYR A 113 7.41 -0.17 10.41
C TYR A 113 6.50 0.65 11.34
N THR A 114 5.21 0.31 11.37
CA THR A 114 4.19 0.98 12.18
C THR A 114 2.97 0.10 12.37
N VAL A 115 2.26 0.28 13.47
CA VAL A 115 0.97 -0.36 13.77
C VAL A 115 -0.23 0.51 13.39
N ALA A 116 -0.01 1.64 12.73
CA ALA A 116 -1.08 2.54 12.34
C ALA A 116 -2.09 1.85 11.41
N ASP A 117 -3.37 2.01 11.71
CA ASP A 117 -4.49 1.42 10.97
C ASP A 117 -5.60 2.44 10.66
N HIS A 118 -5.47 3.66 11.19
CA HIS A 118 -6.35 4.80 10.95
C HIS A 118 -5.54 6.08 10.69
N TYR A 119 -6.15 6.99 9.93
CA TYR A 119 -5.64 8.35 9.80
C TYR A 119 -6.77 9.32 9.47
N HIS A 120 -6.52 10.60 9.70
CA HIS A 120 -7.32 11.71 9.20
C HIS A 120 -6.41 12.90 8.91
N THR A 121 -6.88 13.85 8.09
CA THR A 121 -6.17 15.11 7.85
C THR A 121 -6.33 16.05 9.05
N VAL A 122 -5.41 16.99 9.21
CA VAL A 122 -5.41 17.96 10.33
C VAL A 122 -6.68 18.80 10.44
N ASP A 123 -7.39 18.96 9.33
CA ASP A 123 -8.62 19.78 9.25
C ASP A 123 -9.88 19.02 9.69
N VAL A 124 -9.80 17.70 9.83
CA VAL A 124 -10.93 16.84 10.18
C VAL A 124 -10.75 16.31 11.60
N HIS A 125 -11.85 16.28 12.36
CA HIS A 125 -11.81 15.86 13.75
C HIS A 125 -12.81 14.73 14.04
N PRO A 126 -12.57 13.50 13.53
CA PRO A 126 -13.50 12.40 13.71
C PRO A 126 -13.59 12.00 15.18
N VAL A 127 -14.79 11.60 15.62
CA VAL A 127 -15.07 11.25 17.03
C VAL A 127 -14.17 10.11 17.50
N TRP A 128 -13.90 9.13 16.63
CA TRP A 128 -13.10 7.95 16.94
C TRP A 128 -11.64 8.29 17.33
N ARG A 129 -11.07 9.45 16.93
CA ARG A 129 -9.71 9.87 17.28
C ARG A 129 -9.44 9.92 18.79
N ARG A 130 -10.51 10.10 19.59
CA ARG A 130 -10.40 10.13 21.06
C ARG A 130 -10.32 8.74 21.68
N LYS A 131 -10.66 7.70 20.91
CA LYS A 131 -10.67 6.30 21.35
C LYS A 131 -9.46 5.52 20.85
N LEU A 132 -8.67 6.10 19.93
CA LEU A 132 -7.52 5.46 19.33
C LEU A 132 -6.22 6.10 19.83
N HIS A 133 -5.14 5.32 19.79
CA HIS A 133 -3.82 5.78 20.17
C HIS A 133 -3.17 6.54 19.02
N ARG A 134 -2.79 7.80 19.26
CA ARG A 134 -2.07 8.58 18.27
C ARG A 134 -0.64 8.04 18.12
N VAL A 135 -0.26 7.74 16.86
CA VAL A 135 1.06 7.22 16.50
C VAL A 135 2.00 8.34 16.07
N VAL A 136 1.66 9.08 15.01
CA VAL A 136 2.53 10.12 14.43
C VAL A 136 1.71 11.09 13.57
N ARG A 137 2.27 12.29 13.34
CA ARG A 137 1.82 13.21 12.29
C ARG A 137 2.89 13.29 11.22
N ILE A 138 2.49 13.14 9.95
CA ILE A 138 3.35 13.31 8.78
C ILE A 138 2.56 14.12 7.75
N GLY A 139 3.12 15.25 7.31
CA GLY A 139 2.42 16.18 6.44
C GLY A 139 1.11 16.64 7.06
N ARG A 140 0.03 16.50 6.31
CA ARG A 140 -1.33 16.84 6.76
C ARG A 140 -2.04 15.69 7.46
N HIS A 141 -1.49 14.47 7.45
CA HIS A 141 -2.11 13.30 8.08
C HIS A 141 -1.64 13.08 9.51
N ILE A 142 -2.59 12.72 10.38
CA ILE A 142 -2.35 12.23 11.73
C ILE A 142 -2.76 10.77 11.76
N PHE A 143 -1.83 9.90 12.13
CA PHE A 143 -1.98 8.44 12.13
C PHE A 143 -2.27 7.93 13.52
N TYR A 144 -3.14 6.92 13.61
CA TYR A 144 -3.59 6.31 14.85
C TYR A 144 -3.60 4.79 14.73
N SER A 145 -3.56 4.12 15.89
CA SER A 145 -3.72 2.68 16.00
C SER A 145 -4.86 2.33 16.94
N TYR A 146 -5.61 1.29 16.61
CA TYR A 146 -6.60 0.69 17.50
C TYR A 146 -5.93 0.00 18.67
N ASP A 147 -4.86 -0.74 18.41
CA ASP A 147 -4.08 -1.42 19.43
C ASP A 147 -3.03 -0.47 20.03
N HIS A 148 -2.76 -0.63 21.33
CA HIS A 148 -1.78 0.20 22.00
C HIS A 148 -0.40 0.01 21.35
N PRO A 149 0.24 1.07 20.84
CA PRO A 149 1.58 0.96 20.31
C PRO A 149 2.56 0.69 21.45
N THR A 150 2.93 -0.57 21.66
CA THR A 150 4.11 -0.88 22.46
C THR A 150 5.31 -0.31 21.72
N ALA A 151 5.72 0.92 22.06
CA ALA A 151 6.96 1.59 21.67
C ALA A 151 7.35 1.50 20.17
N VAL A 152 6.38 1.57 19.23
CA VAL A 152 6.69 1.50 17.80
C VAL A 152 7.12 2.86 17.29
N LYS A 153 8.42 3.05 17.14
CA LYS A 153 8.98 4.16 16.37
C LYS A 153 8.71 3.92 14.88
N VAL A 154 8.11 4.88 14.19
CA VAL A 154 8.05 4.85 12.73
C VAL A 154 9.49 4.86 12.22
N SER A 155 9.96 3.74 11.68
CA SER A 155 11.30 3.64 11.11
C SER A 155 11.19 3.31 9.62
N VAL A 156 11.96 4.03 8.80
CA VAL A 156 12.16 3.71 7.39
C VAL A 156 13.54 3.06 7.29
N ARG A 157 13.64 1.90 6.65
CA ARG A 157 14.95 1.29 6.37
C ARG A 157 15.71 2.24 5.45
N PRO A 158 16.95 2.64 5.78
CA PRO A 158 17.77 3.42 4.88
C PRO A 158 17.98 2.60 3.59
N LYS A 159 17.83 3.25 2.41
CA LYS A 159 18.21 2.65 1.13
C LYS A 159 19.66 2.16 1.27
N ALA A 160 19.90 0.87 0.98
CA ALA A 160 21.25 0.33 0.89
C ALA A 160 22.07 1.25 -0.03
N ARG A 161 23.21 1.76 0.46
CA ARG A 161 24.16 2.54 -0.35
C ARG A 161 24.51 1.69 -1.57
N ARG A 162 24.12 2.13 -2.77
CA ARG A 162 24.71 1.57 -3.99
C ARG A 162 26.22 1.77 -3.88
N ASN A 163 26.94 0.67 -3.72
CA ASN A 163 28.40 0.69 -3.83
C ASN A 163 28.74 1.31 -5.19
N ARG A 164 29.38 2.49 -5.18
CA ARG A 164 30.07 2.99 -6.37
C ARG A 164 31.14 1.95 -6.68
N VAL A 165 30.92 1.20 -7.75
CA VAL A 165 31.98 0.42 -8.37
C VAL A 165 33.00 1.45 -8.84
N ASN A 166 34.18 1.44 -8.19
CA ASN A 166 35.32 2.22 -8.59
C ASN A 166 35.77 1.65 -9.95
N GLN A 167 35.44 2.34 -11.03
CA GLN A 167 36.11 2.12 -12.31
C GLN A 167 37.45 2.85 -12.26
N SER A 168 38.49 2.17 -11.81
CA SER A 168 39.89 2.53 -12.08
C SER A 168 40.22 2.08 -13.49
N TYR A 169 40.24 2.98 -14.44
CA TYR A 169 40.87 2.79 -15.73
C TYR A 169 42.40 2.98 -15.55
N HIS A 170 43.17 1.92 -15.86
CA HIS A 170 44.55 2.01 -16.26
C HIS A 170 44.60 1.87 -17.77
#